data_d7702e0edd8bfdda93b98b53ac435a8d
#
_entry.id   d7702e0edd8bfdda93b98b53ac435a8d
#
_cell.length_a   1.000
_cell.length_b   1.000
_cell.length_c   1.000
_cell.angle_alpha   90.00
_cell.angle_beta   90.00
_cell.angle_gamma   90.00
#
_symmetry.space_group_name_H-M   'P 1'
#
loop_
_entity.id
_entity.type
_entity.pdbx_description
1 polymer ?
#
loop_
_entity_poly.entity_id
_entity_poly.type
_entity_poly.pdbx_seq_one_letter_code
_entity_poly.pdbx_strand_id
1 'polypeptide(L)'
;MNNDNHTSTLSGKAVYIVTGATDNMGSIISRRLAEQGKPVVLACRNLEKAEAFADKLKSKTRNSDVQCLLLDLSSFEMVNDFVERVKALNRPVAALINNAGTLPRHSRISPDGYEHTIQVNFLSTVLLSLAIYPLMIEGGRIILSTSISRHLASLPYEFPAVSHFTQIGAYAQSKLALTLFSIYMSTVMKTGRVSVNCVNPGVIKTGVLALHRWLDRAADYLVNPLPDPEAGVIPTMRALESNDTGFIFEGRDKQIKTSTMLKNRDVFIKLCNDTMRIIKKHLPHDATPQ
;
A
#
# COMPACT_ATOMS: atom_id res chain seq x y z
N MET A 1 20.94 31.16 -18.55
CA MET A 1 19.98 31.37 -17.48
C MET A 1 19.89 30.04 -16.75
N ASN A 2 20.43 30.00 -15.55
CA ASN A 2 20.64 28.80 -14.78
C ASN A 2 19.29 28.33 -14.20
N ASN A 3 18.84 27.14 -14.60
CA ASN A 3 17.80 26.42 -13.88
C ASN A 3 18.49 25.73 -12.70
N ASP A 4 18.53 26.37 -11.56
CA ASP A 4 18.87 25.74 -10.30
C ASP A 4 17.74 24.78 -9.90
N ASN A 5 17.91 23.52 -10.28
CA ASN A 5 17.14 22.42 -9.72
C ASN A 5 17.45 22.33 -8.23
N HIS A 6 16.54 22.83 -7.40
CA HIS A 6 16.52 22.59 -5.96
C HIS A 6 16.18 21.11 -5.69
N THR A 7 17.06 20.20 -6.05
CA THR A 7 17.13 18.90 -5.40
C THR A 7 17.81 19.12 -4.05
N SER A 8 17.02 19.32 -2.99
CA SER A 8 17.52 19.19 -1.63
C SER A 8 18.19 17.82 -1.53
N THR A 9 19.50 17.80 -1.34
CA THR A 9 20.27 16.56 -1.20
C THR A 9 19.87 15.90 0.12
N LEU A 10 18.93 14.94 0.02
CA LEU A 10 18.53 14.10 1.15
C LEU A 10 19.78 13.35 1.65
N SER A 11 20.05 13.36 2.94
CA SER A 11 21.23 12.77 3.57
C SER A 11 20.86 11.52 4.37
N GLY A 12 21.83 10.61 4.52
CA GLY A 12 21.67 9.40 5.33
C GLY A 12 21.18 8.15 4.56
N LYS A 13 21.02 7.05 5.29
CA LYS A 13 20.58 5.77 4.71
C LYS A 13 19.10 5.85 4.32
N ALA A 14 18.78 5.38 3.12
CA ALA A 14 17.42 5.34 2.60
C ALA A 14 16.50 4.47 3.48
N VAL A 15 15.28 4.96 3.75
CA VAL A 15 14.30 4.32 4.63
C VAL A 15 13.32 3.42 3.88
N TYR A 16 12.82 2.38 4.56
CA TYR A 16 11.77 1.48 4.12
C TYR A 16 10.51 1.80 4.92
N ILE A 17 9.47 2.27 4.26
CA ILE A 17 8.19 2.64 4.88
C ILE A 17 7.22 1.47 4.76
N VAL A 18 6.65 1.01 5.89
CA VAL A 18 5.65 -0.06 5.92
C VAL A 18 4.36 0.48 6.50
N THR A 19 3.27 0.51 5.72
CA THR A 19 1.96 0.92 6.22
C THR A 19 1.24 -0.27 6.88
N GLY A 20 0.52 -0.01 8.00
CA GLY A 20 -0.07 -1.08 8.80
C GLY A 20 0.98 -2.01 9.42
N ALA A 21 2.09 -1.43 9.84
CA ALA A 21 3.33 -2.13 10.20
C ALA A 21 3.26 -2.96 11.49
N THR A 22 2.23 -2.76 12.32
CA THR A 22 2.13 -3.40 13.66
C THR A 22 1.24 -4.63 13.69
N ASP A 23 0.56 -4.94 12.58
CA ASP A 23 -0.42 -6.02 12.52
C ASP A 23 -0.08 -7.04 11.43
N ASN A 24 -0.41 -8.30 11.70
CA ASN A 24 -0.35 -9.40 10.73
C ASN A 24 0.91 -9.36 9.83
N MET A 25 0.71 -9.31 8.52
CA MET A 25 1.81 -9.29 7.55
C MET A 25 2.72 -8.06 7.68
N GLY A 26 2.17 -6.89 8.02
CA GLY A 26 2.98 -5.68 8.20
C GLY A 26 4.03 -5.84 9.29
N SER A 27 3.69 -6.52 10.39
CA SER A 27 4.66 -6.80 11.47
C SER A 27 5.76 -7.77 11.04
N ILE A 28 5.44 -8.76 10.21
CA ILE A 28 6.41 -9.72 9.68
C ILE A 28 7.33 -9.04 8.66
N ILE A 29 6.77 -8.23 7.75
CA ILE A 29 7.55 -7.44 6.76
C ILE A 29 8.53 -6.51 7.49
N SER A 30 8.03 -5.75 8.49
CA SER A 30 8.83 -4.83 9.29
C SER A 30 9.97 -5.55 10.02
N ARG A 31 9.66 -6.72 10.60
CA ARG A 31 10.66 -7.54 11.27
C ARG A 31 11.74 -8.04 10.30
N ARG A 32 11.36 -8.60 9.14
CA ARG A 32 12.33 -9.09 8.15
C ARG A 32 13.23 -7.98 7.62
N LEU A 33 12.70 -6.78 7.41
CA LEU A 33 13.51 -5.62 7.01
C LEU A 33 14.46 -5.19 8.12
N ALA A 34 14.00 -5.16 9.38
CA ALA A 34 14.84 -4.84 10.52
C ALA A 34 15.94 -5.89 10.75
N GLU A 35 15.66 -7.19 10.59
CA GLU A 35 16.64 -8.30 10.64
C GLU A 35 17.72 -8.16 9.56
N GLN A 36 17.39 -7.57 8.41
CA GLN A 36 18.34 -7.23 7.35
C GLN A 36 19.13 -5.93 7.61
N GLY A 37 18.97 -5.31 8.78
CA GLY A 37 19.63 -4.04 9.13
C GLY A 37 19.12 -2.84 8.32
N LYS A 38 17.94 -2.94 7.68
CA LYS A 38 17.34 -1.83 6.92
C LYS A 38 16.73 -0.80 7.88
N PRO A 39 16.87 0.51 7.59
CA PRO A 39 16.12 1.55 8.29
C PRO A 39 14.62 1.40 8.03
N VAL A 40 13.79 1.25 9.07
CA VAL A 40 12.35 0.98 8.94
C VAL A 40 11.52 2.10 9.56
N VAL A 41 10.57 2.62 8.78
CA VAL A 41 9.51 3.52 9.26
C VAL A 41 8.22 2.72 9.39
N LEU A 42 7.76 2.56 10.63
CA LEU A 42 6.49 1.93 10.99
C LEU A 42 5.36 2.96 10.87
N ALA A 43 4.61 2.93 9.76
CA ALA A 43 3.50 3.85 9.52
C ALA A 43 2.20 3.22 10.04
N CYS A 44 1.63 3.76 11.13
CA CYS A 44 0.52 3.16 11.88
C CYS A 44 -0.44 4.21 12.43
N ARG A 45 -1.71 3.83 12.66
CA ARG A 45 -2.72 4.68 13.29
C ARG A 45 -2.57 4.79 14.80
N ASN A 46 -2.00 3.79 15.45
CA ASN A 46 -1.79 3.75 16.90
C ASN A 46 -0.29 3.80 17.18
N LEU A 47 0.20 4.98 17.60
CA LEU A 47 1.62 5.21 17.89
C LEU A 47 2.09 4.43 19.12
N GLU A 48 1.30 4.33 20.18
CA GLU A 48 1.68 3.58 21.40
C GLU A 48 1.97 2.11 21.06
N LYS A 49 1.07 1.47 20.28
CA LYS A 49 1.27 0.11 19.79
C LYS A 49 2.51 0.01 18.89
N ALA A 50 2.75 1.02 18.06
CA ALA A 50 3.89 1.06 17.15
C ALA A 50 5.21 1.20 17.91
N GLU A 51 5.29 2.05 18.92
CA GLU A 51 6.46 2.26 19.76
C GLU A 51 6.81 1.00 20.55
N ALA A 52 5.83 0.36 21.20
CA ALA A 52 6.02 -0.91 21.88
C ALA A 52 6.52 -2.03 20.92
N PHE A 53 6.07 -2.01 19.67
CA PHE A 53 6.54 -2.96 18.66
C PHE A 53 7.95 -2.60 18.16
N ALA A 54 8.25 -1.31 17.96
CA ALA A 54 9.58 -0.84 17.57
C ALA A 54 10.64 -1.22 18.60
N ASP A 55 10.36 -1.08 19.89
CA ASP A 55 11.28 -1.45 20.96
C ASP A 55 11.58 -2.94 20.95
N LYS A 56 10.55 -3.78 20.72
CA LYS A 56 10.74 -5.22 20.53
C LYS A 56 11.60 -5.54 19.30
N LEU A 57 11.40 -4.82 18.20
CA LEU A 57 12.20 -5.01 16.98
C LEU A 57 13.65 -4.61 17.23
N LYS A 58 13.90 -3.43 17.78
CA LYS A 58 15.26 -2.94 18.09
C LYS A 58 16.02 -3.93 18.97
N SER A 59 15.35 -4.42 20.04
CA SER A 59 15.94 -5.39 20.96
C SER A 59 16.28 -6.73 20.28
N LYS A 60 15.33 -7.28 19.47
CA LYS A 60 15.49 -8.60 18.85
C LYS A 60 16.46 -8.60 17.67
N THR A 61 16.45 -7.53 16.87
CA THR A 61 17.24 -7.46 15.63
C THR A 61 18.56 -6.72 15.77
N ARG A 62 18.78 -6.06 16.92
CA ARG A 62 19.90 -5.13 17.17
C ARG A 62 19.96 -3.98 16.15
N ASN A 63 18.84 -3.68 15.49
CA ASN A 63 18.69 -2.58 14.56
C ASN A 63 18.02 -1.41 15.27
N SER A 64 18.79 -0.41 15.65
CA SER A 64 18.27 0.81 16.32
C SER A 64 17.53 1.75 15.37
N ASP A 65 17.67 1.58 14.04
CA ASP A 65 17.10 2.47 13.03
C ASP A 65 15.67 2.03 12.65
N VAL A 66 14.79 2.00 13.66
CA VAL A 66 13.36 1.73 13.54
C VAL A 66 12.61 2.90 14.15
N GLN A 67 11.75 3.57 13.37
CA GLN A 67 11.00 4.76 13.76
C GLN A 67 9.51 4.55 13.56
N CYS A 68 8.68 5.25 14.35
CA CYS A 68 7.22 5.22 14.25
C CYS A 68 6.71 6.57 13.76
N LEU A 69 5.83 6.57 12.77
CA LEU A 69 5.13 7.76 12.29
C LEU A 69 3.63 7.50 12.21
N LEU A 70 2.84 8.47 12.66
CA LEU A 70 1.39 8.42 12.59
C LEU A 70 0.94 8.50 11.13
N LEU A 71 0.12 7.53 10.70
CA LEU A 71 -0.55 7.50 9.41
C LEU A 71 -1.98 6.98 9.55
N ASP A 72 -2.95 7.79 9.20
CA ASP A 72 -4.34 7.35 9.01
C ASP A 72 -4.77 7.54 7.55
N LEU A 73 -4.98 6.43 6.85
CA LEU A 73 -5.41 6.42 5.46
C LEU A 73 -6.91 6.74 5.30
N SER A 74 -7.66 6.99 6.37
CA SER A 74 -9.06 7.42 6.28
C SER A 74 -9.23 8.90 5.97
N SER A 75 -8.15 9.70 5.98
CA SER A 75 -8.15 11.13 5.67
C SER A 75 -6.97 11.52 4.78
N PHE A 76 -7.23 12.29 3.74
CA PHE A 76 -6.18 12.85 2.88
C PHE A 76 -5.27 13.83 3.63
N GLU A 77 -5.83 14.60 4.56
CA GLU A 77 -5.07 15.51 5.42
C GLU A 77 -4.03 14.72 6.23
N MET A 78 -4.44 13.64 6.89
CA MET A 78 -3.54 12.78 7.67
C MET A 78 -2.46 12.11 6.82
N VAL A 79 -2.77 11.79 5.56
CA VAL A 79 -1.77 11.29 4.60
C VAL A 79 -0.73 12.37 4.29
N ASN A 80 -1.16 13.62 4.06
CA ASN A 80 -0.24 14.73 3.80
C ASN A 80 0.62 15.06 5.02
N ASP A 81 0.05 15.07 6.22
CA ASP A 81 0.80 15.24 7.47
C ASP A 81 1.88 14.16 7.63
N PHE A 82 1.55 12.92 7.28
CA PHE A 82 2.54 11.84 7.29
C PHE A 82 3.66 12.10 6.28
N VAL A 83 3.34 12.54 5.07
CA VAL A 83 4.35 12.87 4.04
C VAL A 83 5.29 13.98 4.53
N GLU A 84 4.77 15.03 5.16
CA GLU A 84 5.59 16.10 5.74
C GLU A 84 6.51 15.57 6.86
N ARG A 85 6.03 14.65 7.70
CA ARG A 85 6.88 13.98 8.70
C ARG A 85 7.97 13.13 8.07
N VAL A 86 7.68 12.45 6.94
CA VAL A 86 8.70 11.71 6.18
C VAL A 86 9.73 12.66 5.58
N LYS A 87 9.32 13.80 5.02
CA LYS A 87 10.24 14.86 4.53
C LYS A 87 11.15 15.37 5.64
N ALA A 88 10.59 15.58 6.84
CA ALA A 88 11.34 16.05 8.01
C ALA A 88 12.42 15.07 8.50
N LEU A 89 12.37 13.77 8.11
CA LEU A 89 13.46 12.84 8.36
C LEU A 89 14.74 13.22 7.60
N ASN A 90 14.61 14.03 6.54
CA ASN A 90 15.70 14.41 5.63
C ASN A 90 16.48 13.20 5.09
N ARG A 91 15.75 12.11 4.80
CA ARG A 91 16.29 10.84 4.32
C ARG A 91 15.55 10.39 3.07
N PRO A 92 16.24 9.84 2.07
CA PRO A 92 15.58 9.30 0.88
C PRO A 92 14.79 8.03 1.22
N VAL A 93 13.80 7.69 0.36
CA VAL A 93 12.96 6.51 0.51
C VAL A 93 13.42 5.41 -0.44
N ALA A 94 13.81 4.26 0.10
CA ALA A 94 14.16 3.07 -0.70
C ALA A 94 12.92 2.27 -1.13
N ALA A 95 11.94 2.14 -0.24
CA ALA A 95 10.71 1.43 -0.55
C ALA A 95 9.52 1.96 0.23
N LEU A 96 8.36 1.99 -0.43
CA LEU A 96 7.06 2.19 0.18
C LEU A 96 6.25 0.90 0.04
N ILE A 97 5.97 0.24 1.16
CA ILE A 97 5.18 -0.99 1.21
C ILE A 97 3.77 -0.64 1.69
N ASN A 98 2.85 -0.46 0.74
CA ASN A 98 1.43 -0.21 1.01
C ASN A 98 0.75 -1.53 1.41
N ASN A 99 0.96 -1.92 2.66
CA ASN A 99 0.41 -3.15 3.22
C ASN A 99 -0.92 -2.91 3.96
N ALA A 100 -1.15 -1.71 4.49
CA ALA A 100 -2.38 -1.37 5.17
C ALA A 100 -3.63 -1.61 4.30
N GLY A 101 -4.69 -2.08 4.94
CA GLY A 101 -5.99 -2.26 4.31
C GLY A 101 -7.08 -2.52 5.33
N THR A 102 -8.32 -2.26 4.94
CA THR A 102 -9.49 -2.41 5.79
C THR A 102 -10.60 -3.18 5.10
N LEU A 103 -11.42 -3.87 5.88
CA LEU A 103 -12.60 -4.63 5.45
C LEU A 103 -13.68 -4.49 6.53
N PRO A 104 -14.29 -3.29 6.70
CA PRO A 104 -15.29 -3.05 7.73
C PRO A 104 -16.59 -3.80 7.43
N ARG A 105 -17.28 -4.26 8.46
CA ARG A 105 -18.57 -4.99 8.32
C ARG A 105 -19.71 -4.09 7.82
N HIS A 106 -19.65 -2.81 8.13
CA HIS A 106 -20.67 -1.83 7.78
C HIS A 106 -20.06 -0.72 6.94
N SER A 107 -20.85 -0.17 6.03
CA SER A 107 -20.48 1.03 5.27
C SER A 107 -20.23 2.19 6.23
N ARG A 108 -19.16 2.92 5.98
CA ARG A 108 -18.83 4.17 6.64
C ARG A 108 -18.33 5.14 5.59
N ILE A 109 -18.64 6.41 5.77
CA ILE A 109 -18.10 7.47 4.94
C ILE A 109 -16.88 8.06 5.67
N SER A 110 -15.81 8.26 4.92
CA SER A 110 -14.59 8.92 5.42
C SER A 110 -14.82 10.42 5.62
N PRO A 111 -13.92 11.12 6.34
CA PRO A 111 -13.96 12.59 6.41
C PRO A 111 -13.93 13.29 5.05
N ASP A 112 -13.32 12.66 4.05
CA ASP A 112 -13.22 13.18 2.68
C ASP A 112 -14.45 12.86 1.80
N GLY A 113 -15.49 12.22 2.37
CA GLY A 113 -16.76 11.95 1.68
C GLY A 113 -16.80 10.68 0.84
N TYR A 114 -15.82 9.80 0.95
CA TYR A 114 -15.77 8.52 0.22
C TYR A 114 -16.14 7.34 1.09
N GLU A 115 -16.59 6.23 0.47
CA GLU A 115 -16.74 4.97 1.20
C GLU A 115 -15.38 4.56 1.78
N HIS A 116 -15.39 4.21 3.07
CA HIS A 116 -14.18 4.04 3.87
C HIS A 116 -13.21 2.99 3.33
N THR A 117 -13.71 1.89 2.77
CA THR A 117 -12.85 0.85 2.16
C THR A 117 -12.17 1.38 0.91
N ILE A 118 -12.90 2.12 0.07
CA ILE A 118 -12.36 2.73 -1.15
C ILE A 118 -11.36 3.82 -0.79
N GLN A 119 -11.66 4.64 0.22
CA GLN A 119 -10.73 5.65 0.72
C GLN A 119 -9.40 5.03 1.15
N VAL A 120 -9.45 4.11 2.11
CA VAL A 120 -8.24 3.54 2.74
C VAL A 120 -7.45 2.67 1.76
N ASN A 121 -8.13 1.71 1.10
CA ASN A 121 -7.44 0.70 0.30
C ASN A 121 -7.01 1.21 -1.08
N PHE A 122 -7.61 2.29 -1.57
CA PHE A 122 -7.34 2.77 -2.92
C PHE A 122 -6.95 4.25 -2.96
N LEU A 123 -7.85 5.19 -2.66
CA LEU A 123 -7.58 6.62 -2.89
C LEU A 123 -6.39 7.14 -2.07
N SER A 124 -6.38 6.89 -0.77
CA SER A 124 -5.28 7.32 0.11
C SER A 124 -3.98 6.56 -0.16
N THR A 125 -4.07 5.29 -0.55
CA THR A 125 -2.91 4.50 -0.97
C THR A 125 -2.27 5.08 -2.24
N VAL A 126 -3.08 5.53 -3.20
CA VAL A 126 -2.62 6.23 -4.41
C VAL A 126 -2.01 7.59 -4.06
N LEU A 127 -2.71 8.40 -3.24
CA LEU A 127 -2.20 9.70 -2.79
C LEU A 127 -0.84 9.55 -2.13
N LEU A 128 -0.72 8.66 -1.15
CA LEU A 128 0.53 8.39 -0.44
C LEU A 128 1.65 7.99 -1.40
N SER A 129 1.36 7.09 -2.33
CA SER A 129 2.35 6.61 -3.29
C SER A 129 2.87 7.72 -4.20
N LEU A 130 1.98 8.57 -4.71
CA LEU A 130 2.34 9.72 -5.56
C LEU A 130 3.09 10.78 -4.77
N ALA A 131 2.69 11.06 -3.53
CA ALA A 131 3.32 12.07 -2.67
C ALA A 131 4.71 11.64 -2.16
N ILE A 132 4.95 10.34 -1.96
CA ILE A 132 6.27 9.81 -1.55
C ILE A 132 7.22 9.64 -2.75
N TYR A 133 6.70 9.47 -3.97
CA TYR A 133 7.51 9.23 -5.16
C TYR A 133 8.68 10.21 -5.34
N PRO A 134 8.54 11.55 -5.17
CA PRO A 134 9.64 12.49 -5.31
C PRO A 134 10.77 12.31 -4.28
N LEU A 135 10.50 11.63 -3.18
CA LEU A 135 11.48 11.36 -2.11
C LEU A 135 12.23 10.04 -2.32
N MET A 136 11.90 9.29 -3.37
CA MET A 136 12.47 7.97 -3.59
C MET A 136 13.81 8.01 -4.29
N ILE A 137 14.69 7.09 -3.91
CA ILE A 137 15.96 6.88 -4.63
C ILE A 137 15.71 6.28 -6.02
N GLU A 138 16.68 6.44 -6.91
CA GLU A 138 16.77 5.60 -8.11
C GLU A 138 16.83 4.13 -7.71
N GLY A 139 16.07 3.30 -8.38
CA GLY A 139 15.89 1.89 -7.99
C GLY A 139 14.91 1.70 -6.83
N GLY A 140 14.19 2.74 -6.40
CA GLY A 140 13.16 2.64 -5.36
C GLY A 140 12.02 1.68 -5.72
N ARG A 141 11.25 1.27 -4.72
CA ARG A 141 10.19 0.26 -4.85
C ARG A 141 8.87 0.74 -4.24
N ILE A 142 7.78 0.74 -5.00
CA ILE A 142 6.41 0.87 -4.48
C ILE A 142 5.73 -0.47 -4.59
N ILE A 143 5.35 -1.02 -3.44
CA ILE A 143 4.67 -2.31 -3.34
C ILE A 143 3.22 -2.06 -2.90
N LEU A 144 2.27 -2.58 -3.68
CA LEU A 144 0.83 -2.40 -3.47
C LEU A 144 0.18 -3.74 -3.10
N SER A 145 -0.34 -3.86 -1.88
CA SER A 145 -1.02 -5.07 -1.43
C SER A 145 -2.40 -5.19 -2.09
N THR A 146 -2.51 -6.10 -3.06
CA THR A 146 -3.77 -6.49 -3.71
C THR A 146 -4.36 -7.74 -3.02
N SER A 147 -5.33 -8.39 -3.65
CA SER A 147 -5.97 -9.61 -3.15
C SER A 147 -6.51 -10.45 -4.29
N ILE A 148 -6.68 -11.74 -4.08
CA ILE A 148 -7.39 -12.62 -5.00
C ILE A 148 -8.84 -12.17 -5.24
N SER A 149 -9.45 -11.48 -4.26
CA SER A 149 -10.81 -10.93 -4.36
C SER A 149 -10.99 -9.96 -5.53
N ARG A 150 -9.91 -9.36 -6.08
CA ARG A 150 -9.97 -8.52 -7.29
C ARG A 150 -10.65 -9.20 -8.48
N HIS A 151 -10.60 -10.53 -8.55
CA HIS A 151 -11.24 -11.32 -9.61
C HIS A 151 -12.76 -11.44 -9.47
N LEU A 152 -13.30 -11.12 -8.28
CA LEU A 152 -14.73 -11.15 -7.96
C LEU A 152 -15.43 -9.81 -8.24
N ALA A 153 -14.69 -8.80 -8.69
CA ALA A 153 -15.20 -7.45 -8.88
C ALA A 153 -15.19 -7.02 -10.34
N SER A 154 -16.12 -6.12 -10.65
CA SER A 154 -16.05 -5.18 -11.76
C SER A 154 -16.14 -3.76 -11.19
N LEU A 155 -15.57 -2.78 -11.89
CA LEU A 155 -15.71 -1.38 -11.50
C LEU A 155 -16.95 -0.81 -12.19
N PRO A 156 -17.93 -0.29 -11.42
CA PRO A 156 -19.05 0.43 -12.00
C PRO A 156 -18.58 1.75 -12.63
N TYR A 157 -19.41 2.28 -13.53
CA TYR A 157 -19.07 3.54 -14.22
C TYR A 157 -18.91 4.72 -13.25
N GLU A 158 -19.66 4.74 -12.17
CA GLU A 158 -19.64 5.78 -11.12
C GLU A 158 -18.48 5.64 -10.13
N PHE A 159 -17.67 4.58 -10.24
CA PHE A 159 -16.52 4.42 -9.33
C PHE A 159 -15.62 5.67 -9.35
N PRO A 160 -15.16 6.19 -8.18
CA PRO A 160 -15.15 5.57 -6.86
C PRO A 160 -16.42 5.77 -6.00
N ALA A 161 -17.50 6.35 -6.52
CA ALA A 161 -18.76 6.37 -5.80
C ALA A 161 -19.35 4.95 -5.68
N VAL A 162 -19.80 4.59 -4.50
CA VAL A 162 -20.38 3.27 -4.20
C VAL A 162 -21.86 3.44 -3.94
N SER A 163 -22.70 3.05 -4.90
CA SER A 163 -24.17 3.14 -4.79
C SER A 163 -24.75 2.07 -3.87
N HIS A 164 -24.17 0.87 -3.89
CA HIS A 164 -24.58 -0.25 -3.05
C HIS A 164 -23.38 -0.86 -2.34
N PHE A 165 -23.36 -0.76 -1.03
CA PHE A 165 -22.30 -1.34 -0.22
C PHE A 165 -22.58 -2.82 0.06
N THR A 166 -21.63 -3.67 -0.28
CA THR A 166 -21.43 -4.98 0.35
C THR A 166 -19.97 -5.06 0.80
N GLN A 167 -19.75 -5.66 1.97
CA GLN A 167 -18.42 -5.75 2.56
C GLN A 167 -17.38 -6.31 1.55
N ILE A 168 -17.69 -7.46 0.96
CA ILE A 168 -16.78 -8.13 0.01
C ILE A 168 -16.71 -7.35 -1.31
N GLY A 169 -17.83 -6.77 -1.77
CA GLY A 169 -17.89 -6.00 -3.02
C GLY A 169 -16.99 -4.76 -2.96
N ALA A 170 -17.14 -3.91 -1.94
CA ALA A 170 -16.32 -2.72 -1.77
C ALA A 170 -14.83 -3.07 -1.64
N TYR A 171 -14.51 -4.12 -0.87
CA TYR A 171 -13.13 -4.61 -0.76
C TYR A 171 -12.58 -5.09 -2.10
N ALA A 172 -13.32 -5.96 -2.80
CA ALA A 172 -12.89 -6.50 -4.08
C ALA A 172 -12.72 -5.39 -5.15
N GLN A 173 -13.64 -4.40 -5.20
CA GLN A 173 -13.53 -3.23 -6.05
C GLN A 173 -12.31 -2.39 -5.71
N SER A 174 -12.04 -2.12 -4.42
CA SER A 174 -10.85 -1.39 -4.01
C SER A 174 -9.54 -2.06 -4.46
N LYS A 175 -9.48 -3.40 -4.35
CA LYS A 175 -8.30 -4.17 -4.75
C LYS A 175 -8.14 -4.30 -6.27
N LEU A 176 -9.26 -4.36 -7.02
CA LEU A 176 -9.24 -4.30 -8.48
C LEU A 176 -8.80 -2.91 -8.95
N ALA A 177 -9.38 -1.83 -8.40
CA ALA A 177 -9.02 -0.46 -8.75
C ALA A 177 -7.54 -0.18 -8.50
N LEU A 178 -7.01 -0.60 -7.34
CA LEU A 178 -5.58 -0.45 -7.01
C LEU A 178 -4.70 -1.22 -7.99
N THR A 179 -5.08 -2.45 -8.37
CA THR A 179 -4.34 -3.26 -9.33
C THR A 179 -4.35 -2.61 -10.72
N LEU A 180 -5.49 -2.13 -11.20
CA LEU A 180 -5.58 -1.44 -12.50
C LEU A 180 -4.80 -0.12 -12.47
N PHE A 181 -4.94 0.68 -11.40
CA PHE A 181 -4.23 1.95 -11.30
C PHE A 181 -2.70 1.77 -11.20
N SER A 182 -2.23 0.63 -10.69
CA SER A 182 -0.81 0.29 -10.70
C SER A 182 -0.19 0.24 -12.10
N ILE A 183 -0.99 -0.05 -13.14
CA ILE A 183 -0.55 -0.01 -14.54
C ILE A 183 -0.16 1.43 -14.91
N TYR A 184 -1.03 2.39 -14.57
CA TYR A 184 -0.74 3.81 -14.77
C TYR A 184 0.51 4.24 -14.00
N MET A 185 0.57 3.94 -12.71
CA MET A 185 1.71 4.30 -11.85
C MET A 185 3.02 3.69 -12.37
N SER A 186 3.02 2.40 -12.74
CA SER A 186 4.23 1.74 -13.26
C SER A 186 4.73 2.36 -14.57
N THR A 187 3.83 2.94 -15.38
CA THR A 187 4.19 3.64 -16.62
C THR A 187 4.79 5.00 -16.33
N VAL A 188 4.13 5.80 -15.50
CA VAL A 188 4.55 7.17 -15.17
C VAL A 188 5.86 7.18 -14.36
N MET A 189 5.99 6.30 -13.36
CA MET A 189 7.15 6.28 -12.45
C MET A 189 8.37 5.56 -13.03
N LYS A 190 8.23 4.86 -14.15
CA LYS A 190 9.35 4.18 -14.83
C LYS A 190 10.44 5.16 -15.26
N THR A 191 10.06 6.38 -15.66
CA THR A 191 11.01 7.43 -16.05
C THR A 191 11.93 7.83 -14.90
N GLY A 192 11.43 7.83 -13.65
CA GLY A 192 12.21 8.07 -12.43
C GLY A 192 12.88 6.81 -11.87
N ARG A 193 12.88 5.71 -12.63
CA ARG A 193 13.49 4.42 -12.26
C ARG A 193 12.98 3.82 -10.95
N VAL A 194 11.74 4.14 -10.57
CA VAL A 194 11.03 3.53 -9.44
C VAL A 194 10.14 2.41 -9.97
N SER A 195 10.25 1.21 -9.42
CA SER A 195 9.38 0.11 -9.79
C SER A 195 8.09 0.12 -8.97
N VAL A 196 6.96 -0.15 -9.64
CA VAL A 196 5.65 -0.29 -9.01
C VAL A 196 5.11 -1.69 -9.27
N ASN A 197 4.92 -2.46 -8.21
CA ASN A 197 4.43 -3.82 -8.30
C ASN A 197 3.30 -4.07 -7.30
N CYS A 198 2.40 -4.97 -7.68
CA CYS A 198 1.38 -5.50 -6.79
C CYS A 198 1.86 -6.79 -6.13
N VAL A 199 1.37 -7.07 -4.93
CA VAL A 199 1.57 -8.35 -4.26
C VAL A 199 0.24 -8.94 -3.85
N ASN A 200 0.06 -10.22 -4.08
CA ASN A 200 -1.10 -10.97 -3.60
C ASN A 200 -0.61 -11.99 -2.56
N PRO A 201 -0.88 -11.76 -1.28
CA PRO A 201 -0.45 -12.65 -0.20
C PRO A 201 -1.17 -14.01 -0.22
N GLY A 202 -2.22 -14.16 -1.03
CA GLY A 202 -3.09 -15.32 -1.02
C GLY A 202 -4.15 -15.25 0.09
N VAL A 203 -4.81 -16.38 0.33
CA VAL A 203 -5.77 -16.53 1.45
C VAL A 203 -4.97 -16.91 2.68
N ILE A 204 -4.81 -15.98 3.61
CA ILE A 204 -4.04 -16.17 4.84
C ILE A 204 -4.95 -16.00 6.03
N LYS A 205 -4.64 -16.67 7.13
CA LYS A 205 -5.30 -16.47 8.42
C LYS A 205 -4.97 -15.06 8.96
N THR A 206 -5.69 -14.06 8.45
CA THR A 206 -5.58 -12.68 8.92
C THR A 206 -6.86 -12.31 9.65
N GLY A 207 -6.76 -11.55 10.73
CA GLY A 207 -7.94 -10.99 11.43
C GLY A 207 -8.80 -10.04 10.59
N VAL A 208 -8.45 -9.84 9.30
CA VAL A 208 -9.21 -9.04 8.33
C VAL A 208 -10.46 -9.77 7.84
N LEU A 209 -10.48 -11.11 7.83
CA LEU A 209 -11.63 -11.95 7.46
C LEU A 209 -12.54 -12.26 8.66
N ALA A 210 -12.90 -11.27 9.48
CA ALA A 210 -13.97 -11.43 10.45
C ALA A 210 -15.33 -11.41 9.72
N LEU A 211 -15.67 -12.52 9.05
CA LEU A 211 -16.98 -12.82 8.53
C LEU A 211 -17.94 -13.12 9.71
N HIS A 212 -19.24 -13.12 9.51
CA HIS A 212 -20.24 -13.37 10.57
C HIS A 212 -19.85 -14.54 11.50
N ARG A 213 -20.06 -14.38 12.82
CA ARG A 213 -19.67 -15.33 13.90
C ARG A 213 -19.93 -16.82 13.62
N TRP A 214 -20.96 -17.16 12.84
CA TRP A 214 -21.26 -18.54 12.47
C TRP A 214 -20.47 -19.00 11.22
N LEU A 215 -20.18 -18.07 10.28
CA LEU A 215 -19.32 -18.34 9.12
C LEU A 215 -17.84 -18.42 9.54
N ASP A 216 -17.43 -17.69 10.59
CA ASP A 216 -16.08 -17.82 11.16
C ASP A 216 -15.83 -19.24 11.68
N ARG A 217 -16.85 -19.87 12.33
CA ARG A 217 -16.78 -21.27 12.78
C ARG A 217 -16.79 -22.28 11.62
N ALA A 218 -17.58 -22.02 10.58
CA ALA A 218 -17.60 -22.88 9.39
C ALA A 218 -16.34 -22.68 8.54
N ALA A 219 -15.82 -21.46 8.46
CA ALA A 219 -14.55 -21.16 7.79
C ALA A 219 -13.37 -21.79 8.51
N ASP A 220 -13.32 -21.76 9.85
CA ASP A 220 -12.28 -22.46 10.64
C ASP A 220 -12.29 -23.99 10.39
N TYR A 221 -13.46 -24.57 10.05
CA TYR A 221 -13.58 -26.01 9.75
C TYR A 221 -13.27 -26.37 8.29
N LEU A 222 -13.56 -25.44 7.35
CA LEU A 222 -13.38 -25.64 5.90
C LEU A 222 -12.03 -25.15 5.38
N VAL A 223 -11.29 -24.34 6.14
CA VAL A 223 -10.10 -23.61 5.70
C VAL A 223 -8.88 -23.95 6.57
N ASN A 224 -8.87 -25.10 7.23
CA ASN A 224 -7.69 -25.57 7.93
C ASN A 224 -6.94 -26.62 7.07
N PRO A 225 -5.66 -26.35 6.67
CA PRO A 225 -4.77 -25.32 7.22
C PRO A 225 -4.66 -24.08 6.31
N LEU A 226 -5.09 -22.91 6.78
CA LEU A 226 -4.69 -21.66 6.11
C LEU A 226 -3.17 -21.51 6.18
N PRO A 227 -2.52 -21.04 5.08
CA PRO A 227 -1.09 -20.84 5.09
C PRO A 227 -0.64 -19.89 6.19
N ASP A 228 0.52 -20.19 6.76
CA ASP A 228 1.21 -19.37 7.74
C ASP A 228 1.34 -17.92 7.21
N PRO A 229 1.06 -16.90 8.03
CA PRO A 229 1.34 -15.50 7.69
C PRO A 229 2.76 -15.23 7.17
N GLU A 230 3.75 -16.03 7.60
CA GLU A 230 5.11 -15.99 7.05
C GLU A 230 5.17 -16.32 5.55
N ALA A 231 4.34 -17.25 5.08
CA ALA A 231 4.25 -17.55 3.64
C ALA A 231 3.60 -16.39 2.86
N GLY A 232 2.69 -15.64 3.49
CA GLY A 232 2.00 -14.52 2.88
C GLY A 232 2.88 -13.31 2.58
N VAL A 233 4.01 -13.17 3.26
CA VAL A 233 4.94 -12.06 2.99
C VAL A 233 5.98 -12.38 1.91
N ILE A 234 6.09 -13.63 1.48
CA ILE A 234 7.05 -14.04 0.44
C ILE A 234 6.88 -13.19 -0.85
N PRO A 235 5.67 -12.98 -1.40
CA PRO A 235 5.50 -12.13 -2.58
C PRO A 235 6.01 -10.71 -2.37
N THR A 236 5.84 -10.14 -1.18
CA THR A 236 6.32 -8.80 -0.84
C THR A 236 7.85 -8.74 -0.83
N MET A 237 8.50 -9.70 -0.20
CA MET A 237 9.97 -9.76 -0.16
C MET A 237 10.57 -9.95 -1.56
N ARG A 238 9.97 -10.82 -2.38
CA ARG A 238 10.36 -10.99 -3.79
C ARG A 238 10.21 -9.71 -4.61
N ALA A 239 9.08 -9.01 -4.45
CA ALA A 239 8.84 -7.76 -5.16
C ALA A 239 9.82 -6.64 -4.74
N LEU A 240 10.27 -6.65 -3.47
CA LEU A 240 11.32 -5.73 -2.99
C LEU A 240 12.69 -6.01 -3.60
N GLU A 241 13.00 -7.25 -3.93
CA GLU A 241 14.28 -7.67 -4.52
C GLU A 241 14.27 -7.59 -6.06
N SER A 242 13.07 -7.55 -6.68
CA SER A 242 12.93 -7.52 -8.14
C SER A 242 13.21 -6.14 -8.74
N ASN A 243 13.82 -6.12 -9.93
CA ASN A 243 13.94 -4.93 -10.77
C ASN A 243 12.76 -4.76 -11.73
N ASP A 244 11.83 -5.71 -11.76
CA ASP A 244 10.65 -5.65 -12.61
C ASP A 244 9.68 -4.56 -12.14
N THR A 245 8.86 -4.06 -13.07
CA THR A 245 7.76 -3.12 -12.81
C THR A 245 6.50 -3.52 -13.56
N GLY A 246 5.33 -3.27 -12.98
CA GLY A 246 4.05 -3.60 -13.61
C GLY A 246 3.66 -5.08 -13.46
N PHE A 247 4.05 -5.71 -12.37
CA PHE A 247 3.74 -7.12 -12.12
C PHE A 247 2.93 -7.31 -10.82
N ILE A 248 2.26 -8.46 -10.74
CA ILE A 248 1.64 -9.00 -9.52
C ILE A 248 2.46 -10.21 -9.10
N PHE A 249 3.06 -10.15 -7.93
CA PHE A 249 3.76 -11.28 -7.31
C PHE A 249 2.79 -12.09 -6.46
N GLU A 250 2.73 -13.40 -6.67
CA GLU A 250 1.84 -14.33 -5.97
C GLU A 250 2.62 -15.56 -5.51
N GLY A 251 2.31 -16.04 -4.31
CA GLY A 251 2.95 -17.24 -3.77
C GLY A 251 4.48 -17.18 -3.80
N ARG A 252 5.12 -18.33 -3.98
CA ARG A 252 6.58 -18.43 -3.96
C ARG A 252 7.24 -17.96 -5.26
N ASP A 253 6.65 -18.30 -6.42
CA ASP A 253 7.33 -18.14 -7.72
C ASP A 253 6.52 -17.45 -8.79
N LYS A 254 5.18 -17.32 -8.58
CA LYS A 254 4.29 -16.81 -9.60
C LYS A 254 4.40 -15.29 -9.74
N GLN A 255 4.49 -14.82 -10.98
CA GLN A 255 4.54 -13.42 -11.37
C GLN A 255 3.68 -13.21 -12.62
N ILE A 256 2.77 -12.24 -12.58
CA ILE A 256 1.80 -11.97 -13.66
C ILE A 256 1.88 -10.48 -13.98
N LYS A 257 1.88 -10.11 -15.25
CA LYS A 257 1.80 -8.69 -15.65
C LYS A 257 0.48 -8.10 -15.20
N THR A 258 0.49 -6.91 -14.59
CA THR A 258 -0.74 -6.21 -14.16
C THR A 258 -1.65 -5.90 -15.35
N SER A 259 -1.09 -5.67 -16.54
CA SER A 259 -1.84 -5.41 -17.77
C SER A 259 -2.78 -6.55 -18.19
N THR A 260 -2.55 -7.77 -17.72
CA THR A 260 -3.48 -8.90 -17.97
C THR A 260 -4.83 -8.72 -17.26
N MET A 261 -4.90 -7.83 -16.27
CA MET A 261 -6.14 -7.48 -15.58
C MET A 261 -6.99 -6.46 -16.35
N LEU A 262 -6.43 -5.84 -17.39
CA LEU A 262 -7.09 -4.82 -18.20
C LEU A 262 -8.09 -5.49 -19.17
N LYS A 263 -9.35 -5.62 -18.76
CA LYS A 263 -10.43 -6.18 -19.57
C LYS A 263 -11.18 -5.15 -20.39
N ASN A 264 -11.27 -3.91 -19.89
CA ASN A 264 -12.00 -2.81 -20.53
C ASN A 264 -11.16 -1.53 -20.48
N ARG A 265 -10.76 -1.02 -21.64
CA ARG A 265 -9.92 0.15 -21.78
C ARG A 265 -10.62 1.43 -21.35
N ASP A 266 -11.91 1.58 -21.65
CA ASP A 266 -12.65 2.81 -21.32
C ASP A 266 -12.84 2.94 -19.81
N VAL A 267 -13.18 1.85 -19.14
CA VAL A 267 -13.24 1.79 -17.66
C VAL A 267 -11.87 2.12 -17.03
N PHE A 268 -10.80 1.62 -17.61
CA PHE A 268 -9.44 1.93 -17.13
C PHE A 268 -9.08 3.41 -17.31
N ILE A 269 -9.33 4.00 -18.48
CA ILE A 269 -9.04 5.40 -18.74
C ILE A 269 -9.86 6.28 -17.79
N LYS A 270 -11.15 5.98 -17.63
CA LYS A 270 -12.02 6.67 -16.69
C LYS A 270 -11.51 6.56 -15.26
N LEU A 271 -11.15 5.35 -14.80
CA LEU A 271 -10.57 5.14 -13.47
C LEU A 271 -9.35 6.04 -13.25
N CYS A 272 -8.42 6.07 -14.20
CA CYS A 272 -7.21 6.88 -14.09
C CYS A 272 -7.56 8.39 -14.03
N ASN A 273 -8.43 8.87 -14.92
CA ASN A 273 -8.81 10.28 -14.99
C ASN A 273 -9.54 10.74 -13.72
N ASP A 274 -10.53 9.98 -13.25
CA ASP A 274 -11.30 10.32 -12.07
C ASP A 274 -10.44 10.25 -10.80
N THR A 275 -9.60 9.23 -10.68
CA THR A 275 -8.66 9.12 -9.56
C THR A 275 -7.69 10.30 -9.55
N MET A 276 -7.07 10.62 -10.67
CA MET A 276 -6.14 11.77 -10.74
C MET A 276 -6.83 13.10 -10.50
N ARG A 277 -8.09 13.29 -10.95
CA ARG A 277 -8.87 14.50 -10.66
C ARG A 277 -9.14 14.68 -9.15
N ILE A 278 -9.37 13.56 -8.42
CA ILE A 278 -9.53 13.58 -6.96
C ILE A 278 -8.19 13.89 -6.31
N ILE A 279 -7.18 13.08 -6.62
CA ILE A 279 -5.89 13.10 -5.93
C ILE A 279 -5.13 14.41 -6.15
N LYS A 280 -5.16 14.99 -7.36
CA LYS A 280 -4.45 16.25 -7.65
C LYS A 280 -4.86 17.42 -6.74
N LYS A 281 -6.06 17.42 -6.19
CA LYS A 281 -6.51 18.43 -5.23
C LYS A 281 -5.82 18.35 -3.88
N HIS A 282 -5.24 17.20 -3.60
CA HIS A 282 -4.62 16.86 -2.32
C HIS A 282 -3.12 16.59 -2.42
N LEU A 283 -2.57 16.50 -3.63
CA LEU A 283 -1.12 16.33 -3.80
C LEU A 283 -0.37 17.58 -3.34
N PRO A 284 0.73 17.44 -2.61
CA PRO A 284 1.67 18.53 -2.41
C PRO A 284 2.11 19.12 -3.76
N HIS A 285 2.33 20.45 -3.80
CA HIS A 285 2.65 21.15 -5.05
C HIS A 285 3.91 20.63 -5.77
N ASP A 286 4.84 20.05 -5.02
CA ASP A 286 6.10 19.46 -5.49
C ASP A 286 5.98 17.99 -5.94
N ALA A 287 4.82 17.36 -5.76
CA ALA A 287 4.61 15.93 -6.02
C ALA A 287 3.83 15.61 -7.32
N THR A 288 3.54 16.61 -8.15
CA THR A 288 2.80 16.38 -9.40
C THR A 288 3.72 15.72 -10.44
N PRO A 289 3.46 14.49 -10.91
CA PRO A 289 4.23 13.89 -12.00
C PRO A 289 4.09 14.77 -13.26
N GLN A 290 5.22 15.11 -13.86
CA GLN A 290 5.28 15.81 -15.15
C GLN A 290 4.87 14.88 -16.30
#